data_36e0028045570d50fa477ddd5a7fde44
#
_entry.id   36e0028045570d50fa477ddd5a7fde44
#
_cell.length_a   1.000
_cell.length_b   1.000
_cell.length_c   1.000
_cell.angle_alpha   90.00
_cell.angle_beta   90.00
_cell.angle_gamma   90.00
#
_symmetry.space_group_name_H-M   'P 1'
#
loop_
_entity.id
_entity.type
_entity.pdbx_description
1 polymer ?
#
loop_
_entity_poly.entity_id
_entity_poly.type
_entity_poly.pdbx_seq_one_letter_code
_entity_poly.pdbx_strand_id
1 'polypeptide(L)' 'MLLRCELAEALRKWMAREGLTQAQAATRLGVLQPRISEIARNRVDELSLDYLVGLCSKAGVSVAVRLAA' A
#
# COMPACT_ATOMS: atom_id res chain seq x y z
N MET A 1 -11.39 -8.90 -3.23
CA MET A 1 -11.64 -7.82 -4.16
C MET A 1 -10.34 -7.38 -4.81
N LEU A 2 -10.31 -7.33 -6.12
CA LEU A 2 -9.09 -7.08 -6.89
C LEU A 2 -8.44 -5.74 -6.59
N LEU A 3 -9.24 -4.70 -6.36
CA LEU A 3 -8.73 -3.35 -6.19
C LEU A 3 -7.81 -3.20 -4.97
N ARG A 4 -8.17 -3.83 -3.85
CA ARG A 4 -7.30 -3.80 -2.66
C ARG A 4 -5.98 -4.51 -2.93
N CYS A 5 -6.03 -5.64 -3.62
CA CYS A 5 -4.83 -6.38 -3.99
C CYS A 5 -3.95 -5.57 -4.94
N GLU A 6 -4.53 -4.85 -5.87
CA GLU A 6 -3.79 -4.00 -6.81
C GLU A 6 -3.08 -2.86 -6.08
N LEU A 7 -3.75 -2.23 -5.13
CA LEU A 7 -3.14 -1.16 -4.34
C LEU A 7 -2.01 -1.68 -3.48
N ALA A 8 -2.21 -2.84 -2.85
CA ALA A 8 -1.17 -3.48 -2.05
C ALA A 8 0.03 -3.86 -2.91
N GLU A 9 -0.21 -4.37 -4.11
CA GLU A 9 0.86 -4.68 -5.04
C GLU A 9 1.65 -3.44 -5.45
N ALA A 10 0.95 -2.34 -5.72
CA ALA A 10 1.61 -1.09 -6.05
C ALA A 10 2.52 -0.61 -4.93
N LEU A 11 2.09 -0.78 -3.67
CA LEU A 11 2.91 -0.44 -2.52
C LEU A 11 4.11 -1.38 -2.38
N ARG A 12 3.92 -2.68 -2.61
CA ARG A 12 5.03 -3.62 -2.57
C ARG A 12 6.07 -3.31 -3.64
N LYS A 13 5.63 -2.96 -4.84
CA LYS A 13 6.54 -2.55 -5.93
C LYS A 13 7.28 -1.28 -5.57
N TRP A 14 6.60 -0.33 -4.95
CA TRP A 14 7.23 0.89 -4.48
C TRP A 14 8.32 0.59 -3.47
N MET A 15 8.05 -0.28 -2.49
CA MET A 15 9.04 -0.68 -1.49
C MET A 15 10.26 -1.31 -2.16
N ALA A 16 10.05 -2.20 -3.10
CA ALA A 16 11.14 -2.88 -3.81
C ALA A 16 11.97 -1.90 -4.63
N ARG A 17 11.30 -0.99 -5.33
CA ARG A 17 11.97 0.00 -6.16
C ARG A 17 12.82 0.95 -5.34
N GLU A 18 12.32 1.33 -4.15
CA GLU A 18 13.03 2.24 -3.26
C GLU A 18 14.01 1.53 -2.33
N GLY A 19 14.05 0.20 -2.38
CA GLY A 19 14.95 -0.59 -1.52
C GLY A 19 14.61 -0.48 -0.04
N LEU A 20 13.33 -0.41 0.30
CA LEU A 20 12.88 -0.19 1.68
C LEU A 20 12.58 -1.50 2.39
N THR A 21 13.01 -1.59 3.66
CA THR A 21 12.51 -2.62 4.56
C THR A 21 11.09 -2.26 4.98
N GLN A 22 10.38 -3.22 5.59
CA GLN A 22 9.05 -2.97 6.11
C GLN A 22 9.06 -1.84 7.15
N ALA A 23 10.07 -1.81 8.01
CA ALA A 23 10.19 -0.76 9.02
C ALA A 23 10.41 0.61 8.37
N GLN A 24 11.24 0.67 7.35
CA GLN A 24 11.50 1.92 6.64
C GLN A 24 10.26 2.42 5.90
N ALA A 25 9.54 1.51 5.27
CA ALA A 25 8.30 1.85 4.58
C ALA A 25 7.25 2.38 5.57
N ALA A 26 7.14 1.74 6.73
CA ALA A 26 6.22 2.18 7.77
C ALA A 26 6.55 3.61 8.22
N THR A 27 7.82 3.89 8.42
CA THR A 27 8.27 5.24 8.80
C THR A 27 7.92 6.26 7.73
N ARG A 28 8.17 5.94 6.47
CA ARG A 28 7.87 6.84 5.35
C ARG A 28 6.38 7.12 5.22
N LEU A 29 5.56 6.12 5.45
CA LEU A 29 4.11 6.25 5.32
C LEU A 29 3.44 6.73 6.61
N GLY A 30 4.19 6.82 7.70
CA GLY A 30 3.65 7.28 8.98
C GLY A 30 2.66 6.29 9.59
N VAL A 31 2.89 4.99 9.40
CA VAL A 31 2.03 3.94 9.94
C VAL A 31 2.85 2.96 10.75
N LEU A 32 2.18 2.09 11.49
CA LEU A 32 2.85 1.05 12.26
C LEU A 32 3.32 -0.07 11.34
N GLN A 33 4.46 -0.66 11.68
CA GLN A 33 5.04 -1.73 10.88
C GLN A 33 4.09 -2.90 10.62
N PRO A 34 3.26 -3.33 11.59
CA PRO A 34 2.30 -4.41 11.33
C PRO A 34 1.38 -4.15 10.13
N ARG A 35 1.05 -2.89 9.85
CA ARG A 35 0.24 -2.55 8.67
C ARG A 35 0.99 -2.84 7.39
N ILE A 36 2.28 -2.52 7.36
CA ILE A 36 3.12 -2.81 6.20
C ILE A 36 3.30 -4.32 6.03
N SER A 37 3.45 -5.05 7.14
CA SER A 37 3.54 -6.50 7.11
C SER A 37 2.28 -7.13 6.51
N GLU A 38 1.11 -6.63 6.86
CA GLU A 38 -0.17 -7.09 6.29
C GLU A 38 -0.21 -6.87 4.78
N ILE A 39 0.22 -5.70 4.34
CA ILE A 39 0.28 -5.36 2.91
C ILE A 39 1.27 -6.28 2.19
N ALA A 40 2.43 -6.51 2.78
CA ALA A 40 3.46 -7.38 2.18
C ALA A 40 2.97 -8.82 2.02
N ARG A 41 2.11 -9.28 2.92
CA ARG A 41 1.53 -10.62 2.88
C ARG A 41 0.22 -10.69 2.13
N ASN A 42 -0.19 -9.61 1.52
CA ASN A 42 -1.47 -9.47 0.82
C ASN A 42 -2.67 -9.73 1.74
N ARG A 43 -2.54 -9.42 3.02
CA ARG A 43 -3.62 -9.52 4.00
C ARG A 43 -4.33 -8.18 4.12
N VAL A 44 -5.07 -7.84 3.09
CA VAL A 44 -5.67 -6.50 2.96
C VAL A 44 -7.18 -6.49 3.19
N ASP A 45 -7.74 -7.64 3.57
CA ASP A 45 -9.19 -7.76 3.75
C ASP A 45 -9.74 -6.84 4.83
N GLU A 46 -8.94 -6.57 5.86
CA GLU A 46 -9.32 -5.72 6.97
C GLU A 46 -8.97 -4.25 6.76
N LEU A 47 -8.27 -3.94 5.68
CA LEU A 47 -7.87 -2.58 5.37
C LEU A 47 -8.90 -1.95 4.44
N SER A 48 -9.30 -0.73 4.75
CA SER A 48 -10.24 -0.03 3.89
C SER A 48 -9.55 0.41 2.60
N LEU A 49 -10.34 0.56 1.56
CA LEU A 49 -9.85 1.05 0.28
C LEU A 49 -9.28 2.46 0.44
N ASP A 50 -9.96 3.32 1.20
CA ASP A 50 -9.50 4.68 1.46
C ASP A 50 -8.14 4.69 2.14
N TYR A 51 -7.94 3.77 3.09
CA TYR A 51 -6.66 3.65 3.78
C TYR A 51 -5.53 3.32 2.79
N LEU A 52 -5.76 2.35 1.93
CA LEU A 52 -4.77 1.93 0.93
C LEU A 52 -4.49 3.03 -0.09
N VAL A 53 -5.53 3.72 -0.56
CA VAL A 53 -5.37 4.85 -1.46
C VAL A 53 -4.56 5.95 -0.80
N GLY A 54 -4.83 6.23 0.47
CA GLY A 54 -4.08 7.21 1.23
C GLY A 54 -2.60 6.87 1.33
N LEU A 55 -2.28 5.59 1.56
CA LEU A 55 -0.88 5.15 1.61
C LEU A 55 -0.19 5.29 0.26
N CYS A 56 -0.88 4.94 -0.81
CA CYS A 56 -0.33 5.10 -2.16
C CYS A 56 -0.04 6.57 -2.45
N SER A 57 -0.93 7.46 -2.04
CA SER A 57 -0.74 8.89 -2.19
C SER A 57 0.51 9.38 -1.44
N LYS A 58 0.69 8.92 -0.21
CA LYS A 58 1.87 9.27 0.59
C LYS A 58 3.16 8.73 -0.02
N ALA A 59 3.09 7.57 -0.64
CA ALA A 59 4.24 6.97 -1.31
C ALA A 59 4.57 7.64 -2.63
N GLY A 60 3.69 8.51 -3.13
CA GLY A 60 3.86 9.12 -4.43
C GLY A 60 3.59 8.16 -5.57
N VAL A 61 2.85 7.09 -5.29
CA VAL A 61 2.50 6.09 -6.29
C VAL A 61 1.25 6.54 -7.03
N SER A 62 1.37 6.66 -8.34
CA SER A 62 0.23 6.97 -9.20
C SER A 62 -0.64 5.74 -9.32
N VAL A 63 -1.81 5.79 -8.72
CA VAL A 63 -2.80 4.74 -8.87
C VAL A 63 -3.94 5.29 -9.72
N ALA A 64 -4.08 4.75 -10.92
CA ALA A 64 -5.25 5.03 -11.72
C ALA A 64 -6.38 4.17 -11.16
N VAL A 65 -7.08 4.70 -10.17
CA VAL A 65 -8.31 4.07 -9.70
C VAL A 65 -9.39 4.47 -10.68
N ARG A 66 -9.67 3.60 -11.60
CA ARG A 66 -10.84 3.78 -12.45
C ARG A 66 -12.05 3.31 -11.68
N LEU A 67 -12.71 4.26 -11.06
CA LEU A 67 -14.05 4.00 -10.64
C LEU A 67 -14.88 3.96 -11.91
N ALA A 68 -15.34 2.79 -12.27
CA ALA A 68 -16.29 2.64 -13.33
C ALA A 68 -17.53 3.45 -12.93
N ALA A 69 -17.76 4.51 -13.62
CA ALA A 69 -18.97 5.29 -13.43
C ALA A 69 -20.16 4.46 -13.85
#